data_6bf9c2f9f7b4741b908f291400d2682a
#
_entry.id   6bf9c2f9f7b4741b908f291400d2682a
#
_cell.length_a   1.000
_cell.length_b   1.000
_cell.length_c   1.000
_cell.angle_alpha   90.00
_cell.angle_beta   90.00
_cell.angle_gamma   90.00
#
_symmetry.space_group_name_H-M   'P 1'
#
loop_
_entity.id
_entity.type
_entity.pdbx_description
1 polymer ?
#
loop_
_entity_poly.entity_id
_entity_poly.type
_entity_poly.pdbx_seq_one_letter_code
_entity_poly.pdbx_strand_id
1 'polypeptide(L)'
;MLETERLRLRDWRPSDRKPFAEINVDPRVMEFFPKLLTREESDAMVERIEAHFRTHGFGLYAAELRESRRFIGYIGLHEPAFEAHFTPCVEIGWRLASDVWGLGLATEGALAVARHGFENLGLDEIVSFTVPANHRSIRVMEKIGMARDAGGDFDWPDLPVGHRLGPHVLYRLQNPVKPR
;
A
#
# COMPACT_ATOMS: atom_id res chain seq x y z
N MET A 1 0.77 -13.41 9.12
CA MET A 1 0.57 -12.37 10.17
C MET A 1 1.93 -11.79 10.55
N LEU A 2 2.07 -10.46 10.62
CA LEU A 2 3.27 -9.76 11.07
C LEU A 2 2.92 -8.90 12.29
N GLU A 3 3.81 -8.81 13.27
CA GLU A 3 3.64 -7.95 14.44
C GLU A 3 4.79 -6.97 14.54
N THR A 4 4.47 -5.74 14.93
CA THR A 4 5.41 -4.67 15.22
C THR A 4 5.19 -4.21 16.67
N GLU A 5 5.83 -3.14 17.08
CA GLU A 5 5.62 -2.57 18.43
C GLU A 5 4.15 -2.19 18.65
N ARG A 6 3.54 -1.51 17.66
CA ARG A 6 2.19 -0.93 17.79
C ARG A 6 1.14 -1.54 16.87
N LEU A 7 1.55 -2.33 15.85
CA LEU A 7 0.65 -2.87 14.84
C LEU A 7 0.63 -4.40 14.85
N ARG A 8 -0.53 -4.93 14.49
CA ARG A 8 -0.72 -6.29 14.00
C ARG A 8 -1.21 -6.22 12.55
N LEU A 9 -0.42 -6.75 11.64
CA LEU A 9 -0.77 -6.90 10.22
C LEU A 9 -1.23 -8.35 10.02
N ARG A 10 -2.52 -8.51 9.74
CA ARG A 10 -3.22 -9.79 9.77
C ARG A 10 -4.13 -10.00 8.57
N ASP A 11 -4.66 -11.19 8.47
CA ASP A 11 -5.70 -11.50 7.51
C ASP A 11 -6.96 -10.68 7.78
N TRP A 12 -7.72 -10.41 6.73
CA TRP A 12 -8.97 -9.67 6.80
C TRP A 12 -10.05 -10.49 7.52
N ARG A 13 -10.93 -9.78 8.23
CA ARG A 13 -12.08 -10.33 8.92
C ARG A 13 -13.35 -9.68 8.38
N PRO A 14 -14.51 -10.35 8.43
CA PRO A 14 -15.78 -9.72 8.03
C PRO A 14 -16.08 -8.41 8.77
N SER A 15 -15.63 -8.30 10.04
CA SER A 15 -15.76 -7.09 10.85
C SER A 15 -14.96 -5.88 10.34
N ASP A 16 -13.94 -6.09 9.49
CA ASP A 16 -13.10 -5.02 8.96
C ASP A 16 -13.77 -4.27 7.79
N ARG A 17 -14.74 -4.90 7.13
CA ARG A 17 -15.39 -4.34 5.93
C ARG A 17 -16.09 -3.02 6.21
N LYS A 18 -16.81 -2.91 7.34
CA LYS A 18 -17.51 -1.66 7.69
C LYS A 18 -16.53 -0.52 7.96
N PRO A 19 -15.56 -0.62 8.88
CA PRO A 19 -14.60 0.46 9.12
C PRO A 19 -13.71 0.75 7.88
N PHE A 20 -13.45 -0.23 7.01
CA PHE A 20 -12.74 0.04 5.77
C PHE A 20 -13.57 0.88 4.79
N ALA A 21 -14.87 0.64 4.68
CA ALA A 21 -15.75 1.49 3.87
C ALA A 21 -15.81 2.93 4.42
N GLU A 22 -15.80 3.10 5.74
CA GLU A 22 -15.73 4.43 6.39
C GLU A 22 -14.40 5.16 6.03
N ILE A 23 -13.29 4.44 5.94
CA ILE A 23 -12.01 5.00 5.47
C ILE A 23 -12.11 5.41 3.98
N ASN A 24 -12.76 4.61 3.15
CA ASN A 24 -12.85 4.81 1.70
C ASN A 24 -13.84 5.91 1.27
N VAL A 25 -14.63 6.44 2.19
CA VAL A 25 -15.47 7.63 1.98
C VAL A 25 -14.90 8.90 2.63
N ASP A 26 -13.77 8.82 3.36
CA ASP A 26 -13.09 10.00 3.88
C ASP A 26 -12.35 10.72 2.72
N PRO A 27 -12.75 11.96 2.33
CA PRO A 27 -12.14 12.67 1.22
C PRO A 27 -10.66 12.99 1.46
N ARG A 28 -10.21 13.05 2.71
CA ARG A 28 -8.78 13.24 3.04
C ARG A 28 -7.96 12.02 2.68
N VAL A 29 -8.50 10.83 2.96
CA VAL A 29 -7.85 9.55 2.63
C VAL A 29 -7.84 9.33 1.13
N MET A 30 -8.94 9.69 0.45
CA MET A 30 -9.15 9.45 -0.96
C MET A 30 -8.71 10.61 -1.86
N GLU A 31 -8.04 11.62 -1.33
CA GLU A 31 -7.58 12.82 -2.03
C GLU A 31 -6.80 12.51 -3.33
N PHE A 32 -5.99 11.46 -3.29
CA PHE A 32 -5.14 11.01 -4.40
C PHE A 32 -5.65 9.73 -5.07
N PHE A 33 -6.93 9.44 -4.92
CA PHE A 33 -7.62 8.37 -5.65
C PHE A 33 -8.68 8.97 -6.58
N PRO A 34 -9.04 8.27 -7.67
CA PRO A 34 -9.96 8.82 -8.68
C PRO A 34 -11.34 9.21 -8.12
N LYS A 35 -11.82 8.50 -7.11
CA LYS A 35 -13.13 8.74 -6.49
C LYS A 35 -13.19 8.17 -5.07
N LEU A 36 -14.20 8.59 -4.32
CA LEU A 36 -14.64 7.89 -3.10
C LEU A 36 -15.25 6.54 -3.51
N LEU A 37 -15.12 5.52 -2.65
CA LEU A 37 -15.72 4.22 -2.93
C LEU A 37 -17.07 4.09 -2.26
N THR A 38 -18.04 3.48 -2.96
CA THR A 38 -19.27 3.02 -2.33
C THR A 38 -18.97 1.85 -1.38
N ARG A 39 -19.95 1.45 -0.59
CA ARG A 39 -19.82 0.27 0.28
C ARG A 39 -19.53 -0.99 -0.53
N GLU A 40 -20.24 -1.18 -1.63
CA GLU A 40 -20.08 -2.33 -2.53
C GLU A 40 -18.70 -2.35 -3.18
N GLU A 41 -18.19 -1.20 -3.61
CA GLU A 41 -16.85 -1.08 -4.19
C GLU A 41 -15.76 -1.35 -3.16
N SER A 42 -15.95 -0.89 -1.92
CA SER A 42 -15.06 -1.17 -0.81
C SER A 42 -15.03 -2.67 -0.46
N ASP A 43 -16.19 -3.32 -0.40
CA ASP A 43 -16.31 -4.75 -0.15
C ASP A 43 -15.68 -5.57 -1.29
N ALA A 44 -15.90 -5.19 -2.55
CA ALA A 44 -15.26 -5.80 -3.71
C ALA A 44 -13.73 -5.63 -3.70
N MET A 45 -13.21 -4.52 -3.18
CA MET A 45 -11.76 -4.36 -2.98
C MET A 45 -11.22 -5.36 -1.96
N VAL A 46 -11.91 -5.59 -0.84
CA VAL A 46 -11.51 -6.62 0.14
C VAL A 46 -11.51 -8.01 -0.50
N GLU A 47 -12.50 -8.35 -1.31
CA GLU A 47 -12.55 -9.64 -2.02
C GLU A 47 -11.37 -9.85 -2.96
N ARG A 48 -10.96 -8.80 -3.69
CA ARG A 48 -9.74 -8.83 -4.52
C ARG A 48 -8.48 -9.03 -3.68
N ILE A 49 -8.37 -8.36 -2.53
CA ILE A 49 -7.25 -8.54 -1.61
C ILE A 49 -7.19 -9.97 -1.08
N GLU A 50 -8.32 -10.52 -0.65
CA GLU A 50 -8.41 -11.91 -0.17
C GLU A 50 -8.09 -12.92 -1.29
N ALA A 51 -8.52 -12.64 -2.53
CA ALA A 51 -8.18 -13.45 -3.69
C ALA A 51 -6.67 -13.41 -3.99
N HIS A 52 -6.06 -12.21 -3.92
CA HIS A 52 -4.62 -12.06 -4.10
C HIS A 52 -3.82 -12.88 -3.08
N PHE A 53 -4.21 -12.86 -1.80
CA PHE A 53 -3.60 -13.72 -0.78
C PHE A 53 -3.68 -15.20 -1.11
N ARG A 54 -4.84 -15.66 -1.62
CA ARG A 54 -5.02 -17.09 -1.99
C ARG A 54 -4.12 -17.51 -3.16
N THR A 55 -3.88 -16.59 -4.10
CA THR A 55 -3.10 -16.87 -5.32
C THR A 55 -1.60 -16.76 -5.08
N HIS A 56 -1.16 -15.73 -4.35
CA HIS A 56 0.26 -15.36 -4.24
C HIS A 56 0.88 -15.70 -2.87
N GLY A 57 0.06 -16.01 -1.85
CA GLY A 57 0.56 -16.26 -0.48
C GLY A 57 0.92 -15.00 0.31
N PHE A 58 0.82 -13.83 -0.30
CA PHE A 58 1.02 -12.52 0.33
C PHE A 58 -0.02 -11.52 -0.18
N GLY A 59 -0.16 -10.36 0.47
CA GLY A 59 -1.14 -9.36 0.05
C GLY A 59 -1.14 -8.11 0.94
N LEU A 60 -2.20 -7.32 0.81
CA LEU A 60 -2.47 -6.14 1.63
C LEU A 60 -3.09 -6.57 2.96
N TYR A 61 -2.30 -6.62 4.02
CA TYR A 61 -2.75 -7.03 5.35
C TYR A 61 -3.69 -5.99 5.97
N ALA A 62 -4.73 -6.45 6.67
CA ALA A 62 -5.49 -5.61 7.58
C ALA A 62 -4.60 -5.12 8.72
N ALA A 63 -4.48 -3.81 8.88
CA ALA A 63 -3.70 -3.17 9.92
C ALA A 63 -4.58 -2.91 11.15
N GLU A 64 -4.18 -3.45 12.29
CA GLU A 64 -4.85 -3.36 13.58
C GLU A 64 -3.89 -2.77 14.62
N LEU A 65 -4.35 -1.78 15.40
CA LEU A 65 -3.61 -1.29 16.57
C LEU A 65 -3.57 -2.39 17.63
N ARG A 66 -2.38 -2.74 18.14
CA ARG A 66 -2.23 -3.83 19.12
C ARG A 66 -2.94 -3.55 20.44
N GLU A 67 -2.86 -2.33 20.94
CA GLU A 67 -3.43 -1.94 22.23
C GLU A 67 -4.96 -1.98 22.21
N SER A 68 -5.57 -1.29 21.26
CA SER A 68 -7.04 -1.11 21.20
C SER A 68 -7.78 -2.17 20.38
N ARG A 69 -7.06 -3.01 19.63
CA ARG A 69 -7.63 -3.94 18.65
C ARG A 69 -8.41 -3.26 17.53
N ARG A 70 -8.23 -1.96 17.36
CA ARG A 70 -8.92 -1.18 16.34
C ARG A 70 -8.31 -1.44 14.96
N PHE A 71 -9.15 -1.79 13.98
CA PHE A 71 -8.77 -1.78 12.57
C PHE A 71 -8.54 -0.33 12.11
N ILE A 72 -7.46 -0.09 11.39
CA ILE A 72 -7.07 1.25 10.93
C ILE A 72 -6.78 1.34 9.43
N GLY A 73 -7.01 0.27 8.67
CA GLY A 73 -6.76 0.25 7.23
C GLY A 73 -5.91 -0.92 6.80
N TYR A 74 -5.07 -0.75 5.78
CA TYR A 74 -4.17 -1.80 5.32
C TYR A 74 -2.74 -1.32 5.09
N ILE A 75 -1.79 -2.26 5.19
CA ILE A 75 -0.39 -2.12 4.75
C ILE A 75 0.03 -3.48 4.19
N GLY A 76 0.69 -3.53 3.03
CA GLY A 76 1.12 -4.82 2.48
C GLY A 76 1.74 -4.73 1.11
N LEU A 77 1.93 -5.90 0.51
CA LEU A 77 2.48 -6.09 -0.83
C LEU A 77 1.39 -6.58 -1.77
N HIS A 78 1.46 -6.20 -3.04
CA HIS A 78 0.62 -6.80 -4.08
C HIS A 78 1.28 -6.65 -5.45
N GLU A 79 0.84 -7.46 -6.39
CA GLU A 79 1.19 -7.33 -7.79
C GLU A 79 0.13 -6.48 -8.48
N PRO A 80 0.47 -5.29 -9.01
CA PRO A 80 -0.48 -4.46 -9.74
C PRO A 80 -0.89 -5.15 -11.06
N ALA A 81 -2.16 -5.01 -11.43
CA ALA A 81 -2.73 -5.65 -12.62
C ALA A 81 -2.56 -4.84 -13.91
N PHE A 82 -2.05 -3.61 -13.83
CA PHE A 82 -1.83 -2.77 -15.02
C PHE A 82 -0.46 -3.05 -15.66
N GLU A 83 -0.34 -2.67 -16.94
CA GLU A 83 0.93 -2.76 -17.67
C GLU A 83 1.66 -1.42 -17.67
N ALA A 84 2.95 -1.45 -17.33
CA ALA A 84 3.88 -0.34 -17.41
C ALA A 84 5.29 -0.88 -17.71
N HIS A 85 6.24 0.01 -18.03
CA HIS A 85 7.61 -0.40 -18.38
C HIS A 85 8.37 -1.10 -17.22
N PHE A 86 7.88 -1.02 -16.00
CA PHE A 86 8.46 -1.64 -14.82
C PHE A 86 7.64 -2.85 -14.29
N THR A 87 6.53 -3.20 -14.93
CA THR A 87 5.74 -4.39 -14.58
C THR A 87 6.24 -5.62 -15.37
N PRO A 88 6.11 -6.85 -14.85
CA PRO A 88 5.56 -7.19 -13.54
C PRO A 88 6.45 -6.75 -12.38
N CYS A 89 5.84 -6.35 -11.27
CA CYS A 89 6.54 -5.92 -10.08
C CYS A 89 5.73 -6.24 -8.80
N VAL A 90 6.37 -6.16 -7.64
CA VAL A 90 5.69 -6.21 -6.35
C VAL A 90 5.68 -4.80 -5.76
N GLU A 91 4.48 -4.26 -5.55
CA GLU A 91 4.28 -2.95 -4.96
C GLU A 91 4.02 -3.07 -3.46
N ILE A 92 4.65 -2.18 -2.66
CA ILE A 92 4.25 -1.94 -1.28
C ILE A 92 3.28 -0.76 -1.23
N GLY A 93 2.13 -0.97 -0.58
CA GLY A 93 1.11 0.05 -0.45
C GLY A 93 0.50 0.13 0.94
N TRP A 94 -0.10 1.29 1.24
CA TRP A 94 -0.81 1.54 2.50
C TRP A 94 -1.98 2.49 2.28
N ARG A 95 -3.04 2.28 3.08
CA ARG A 95 -4.16 3.21 3.24
C ARG A 95 -4.63 3.10 4.68
N LEU A 96 -4.45 4.17 5.45
CA LEU A 96 -4.81 4.22 6.86
C LEU A 96 -5.85 5.32 7.11
N ALA A 97 -6.67 5.11 8.12
CA ALA A 97 -7.61 6.10 8.63
C ALA A 97 -6.89 7.42 8.94
N SER A 98 -7.51 8.54 8.59
CA SER A 98 -6.87 9.86 8.68
C SER A 98 -6.55 10.32 10.10
N ASP A 99 -7.27 9.82 11.10
CA ASP A 99 -7.05 10.16 12.51
C ASP A 99 -5.81 9.50 13.15
N VAL A 100 -5.20 8.53 12.46
CA VAL A 100 -3.93 7.91 12.89
C VAL A 100 -2.71 8.40 12.10
N TRP A 101 -2.88 9.39 11.24
CA TRP A 101 -1.77 9.97 10.49
C TRP A 101 -0.81 10.76 11.38
N GLY A 102 0.43 10.91 10.95
CA GLY A 102 1.46 11.60 11.72
C GLY A 102 2.06 10.81 12.88
N LEU A 103 1.48 9.66 13.24
CA LEU A 103 1.96 8.82 14.33
C LEU A 103 3.08 7.84 13.93
N GLY A 104 3.50 7.83 12.66
CA GLY A 104 4.57 6.94 12.16
C GLY A 104 4.13 5.50 11.86
N LEU A 105 2.85 5.17 12.01
CA LEU A 105 2.33 3.80 11.87
C LEU A 105 2.51 3.23 10.45
N ALA A 106 2.30 4.06 9.42
CA ALA A 106 2.54 3.63 8.04
C ALA A 106 4.00 3.23 7.81
N THR A 107 4.95 4.03 8.32
CA THR A 107 6.39 3.73 8.25
C THR A 107 6.74 2.45 9.00
N GLU A 108 6.22 2.29 10.22
CA GLU A 108 6.46 1.10 11.06
C GLU A 108 5.97 -0.17 10.38
N GLY A 109 4.73 -0.16 9.89
CA GLY A 109 4.15 -1.31 9.20
C GLY A 109 4.83 -1.60 7.86
N ALA A 110 5.16 -0.56 7.08
CA ALA A 110 5.83 -0.72 5.79
C ALA A 110 7.25 -1.29 5.94
N LEU A 111 8.01 -0.90 6.98
CA LEU A 111 9.31 -1.52 7.29
C LEU A 111 9.18 -3.02 7.60
N ALA A 112 8.18 -3.41 8.39
CA ALA A 112 7.95 -4.82 8.70
C ALA A 112 7.54 -5.62 7.45
N VAL A 113 6.70 -5.03 6.59
CA VAL A 113 6.26 -5.64 5.33
C VAL A 113 7.42 -5.77 4.34
N ALA A 114 8.25 -4.72 4.18
CA ALA A 114 9.41 -4.77 3.29
C ALA A 114 10.41 -5.84 3.74
N ARG A 115 10.71 -5.91 5.03
CA ARG A 115 11.55 -6.97 5.61
C ARG A 115 10.97 -8.36 5.30
N HIS A 116 9.67 -8.56 5.52
CA HIS A 116 9.00 -9.82 5.21
C HIS A 116 9.12 -10.18 3.72
N GLY A 117 8.96 -9.19 2.83
CA GLY A 117 9.14 -9.37 1.39
C GLY A 117 10.54 -9.89 1.03
N PHE A 118 11.57 -9.32 1.63
CA PHE A 118 12.95 -9.74 1.35
C PHE A 118 13.34 -11.05 2.03
N GLU A 119 13.06 -11.19 3.32
CA GLU A 119 13.53 -12.33 4.12
C GLU A 119 12.71 -13.61 3.93
N ASN A 120 11.39 -13.48 3.74
CA ASN A 120 10.47 -14.62 3.70
C ASN A 120 9.95 -14.94 2.29
N LEU A 121 9.71 -13.91 1.47
CA LEU A 121 9.23 -14.10 0.10
C LEU A 121 10.38 -14.14 -0.92
N GLY A 122 11.59 -13.75 -0.51
CA GLY A 122 12.78 -13.79 -1.36
C GLY A 122 12.78 -12.75 -2.50
N LEU A 123 12.00 -11.67 -2.35
CA LEU A 123 11.94 -10.62 -3.35
C LEU A 123 13.32 -9.96 -3.54
N ASP A 124 13.64 -9.59 -4.77
CA ASP A 124 14.85 -8.85 -5.10
C ASP A 124 14.64 -7.34 -5.03
N GLU A 125 13.43 -6.89 -5.36
CA GLU A 125 13.03 -5.50 -5.39
C GLU A 125 11.57 -5.35 -4.95
N ILE A 126 11.26 -4.23 -4.31
CA ILE A 126 9.92 -3.77 -4.00
C ILE A 126 9.78 -2.35 -4.55
N VAL A 127 8.67 -2.07 -5.23
CA VAL A 127 8.36 -0.73 -5.74
C VAL A 127 7.24 -0.08 -4.94
N SER A 128 7.12 1.23 -5.06
CA SER A 128 5.94 2.00 -4.64
C SER A 128 5.81 3.23 -5.51
N PHE A 129 4.60 3.66 -5.78
CA PHE A 129 4.35 4.81 -6.63
C PHE A 129 3.14 5.61 -6.13
N THR A 130 3.14 6.88 -6.47
CA THR A 130 2.05 7.79 -6.12
C THR A 130 2.13 9.05 -6.99
N VAL A 131 1.09 9.88 -6.96
CA VAL A 131 1.15 11.19 -7.59
C VAL A 131 2.17 12.10 -6.88
N PRO A 132 2.89 13.00 -7.60
CA PRO A 132 3.92 13.86 -7.00
C PRO A 132 3.43 14.74 -5.84
N ALA A 133 2.15 15.11 -5.86
CA ALA A 133 1.53 15.91 -4.81
C ALA A 133 1.30 15.16 -3.48
N ASN A 134 1.36 13.82 -3.48
CA ASN A 134 1.16 13.01 -2.27
C ASN A 134 2.43 12.95 -1.41
N HIS A 135 2.83 14.09 -0.88
CA HIS A 135 4.03 14.20 -0.05
C HIS A 135 4.00 13.30 1.19
N ARG A 136 2.80 12.97 1.71
CA ARG A 136 2.67 12.04 2.85
C ARG A 136 3.17 10.64 2.50
N SER A 137 2.74 10.07 1.38
CA SER A 137 3.21 8.76 0.91
C SER A 137 4.70 8.80 0.53
N ILE A 138 5.15 9.84 -0.17
CA ILE A 138 6.56 10.02 -0.52
C ILE A 138 7.45 9.99 0.72
N ARG A 139 7.08 10.69 1.79
CA ARG A 139 7.85 10.66 3.05
C ARG A 139 7.90 9.28 3.70
N VAL A 140 6.86 8.45 3.54
CA VAL A 140 6.90 7.07 4.04
C VAL A 140 7.87 6.26 3.19
N MET A 141 7.81 6.35 1.86
CA MET A 141 8.75 5.69 0.94
C MET A 141 10.21 6.01 1.30
N GLU A 142 10.53 7.30 1.45
CA GLU A 142 11.86 7.76 1.83
C GLU A 142 12.31 7.22 3.20
N LYS A 143 11.40 7.25 4.20
CA LYS A 143 11.70 6.76 5.56
C LYS A 143 11.95 5.26 5.64
N ILE A 144 11.38 4.47 4.74
CA ILE A 144 11.65 3.03 4.68
C ILE A 144 12.85 2.70 3.79
N GLY A 145 13.56 3.73 3.27
CA GLY A 145 14.79 3.57 2.51
C GLY A 145 14.61 3.39 1.01
N MET A 146 13.43 3.68 0.46
CA MET A 146 13.22 3.65 -0.98
C MET A 146 13.92 4.82 -1.65
N ALA A 147 14.53 4.56 -2.80
CA ALA A 147 15.14 5.57 -3.66
C ALA A 147 14.19 5.96 -4.80
N ARG A 148 14.13 7.26 -5.11
CA ARG A 148 13.40 7.76 -6.27
C ARG A 148 14.04 7.22 -7.57
N ASP A 149 13.25 6.60 -8.42
CA ASP A 149 13.64 6.28 -9.80
C ASP A 149 13.15 7.40 -10.73
N ALA A 150 14.01 8.38 -11.00
CA ALA A 150 13.64 9.54 -11.81
C ALA A 150 13.32 9.20 -13.27
N GLY A 151 13.86 8.09 -13.78
CA GLY A 151 13.54 7.56 -15.12
C GLY A 151 12.29 6.68 -15.15
N GLY A 152 11.76 6.35 -13.98
CA GLY A 152 10.62 5.44 -13.81
C GLY A 152 9.25 6.14 -13.71
N ASP A 153 9.18 7.46 -13.84
CA ASP A 153 7.91 8.18 -13.80
C ASP A 153 7.00 7.71 -14.95
N PHE A 154 5.70 7.61 -14.67
CA PHE A 154 4.72 7.14 -15.63
C PHE A 154 3.36 7.82 -15.44
N ASP A 155 2.52 7.76 -16.46
CA ASP A 155 1.12 8.15 -16.35
C ASP A 155 0.26 6.92 -16.03
N TRP A 156 -0.69 7.07 -15.10
CA TRP A 156 -1.61 6.01 -14.75
C TRP A 156 -2.44 5.57 -15.98
N PRO A 157 -2.35 4.30 -16.40
CA PRO A 157 -2.86 3.90 -17.71
C PRO A 157 -4.39 4.00 -17.85
N ASP A 158 -5.13 3.87 -16.74
CA ASP A 158 -6.60 3.89 -16.76
C ASP A 158 -7.20 5.29 -16.62
N LEU A 159 -6.37 6.34 -16.58
CA LEU A 159 -6.84 7.72 -16.49
C LEU A 159 -6.69 8.46 -17.81
N PRO A 160 -7.62 9.38 -18.16
CA PRO A 160 -7.49 10.21 -19.33
C PRO A 160 -6.19 11.02 -19.35
N VAL A 161 -5.64 11.24 -20.54
CA VAL A 161 -4.45 12.12 -20.71
C VAL A 161 -4.73 13.50 -20.12
N GLY A 162 -3.79 14.00 -19.31
CA GLY A 162 -3.90 15.28 -18.63
C GLY A 162 -4.74 15.27 -17.35
N HIS A 163 -5.21 14.10 -16.91
CA HIS A 163 -5.88 14.00 -15.62
C HIS A 163 -4.91 14.34 -14.48
N ARG A 164 -5.39 15.10 -13.47
CA ARG A 164 -4.55 15.54 -12.33
C ARG A 164 -3.85 14.43 -11.56
N LEU A 165 -4.40 13.23 -11.59
CA LEU A 165 -3.85 12.01 -10.97
C LEU A 165 -3.16 11.09 -11.99
N GLY A 166 -2.94 11.54 -13.24
CA GLY A 166 -2.21 10.77 -14.24
C GLY A 166 -0.75 10.57 -13.87
N PRO A 167 0.02 11.66 -13.70
CA PRO A 167 1.45 11.55 -13.42
C PRO A 167 1.73 10.86 -12.08
N HIS A 168 2.59 9.84 -12.09
CA HIS A 168 3.07 9.11 -10.92
C HIS A 168 4.59 9.11 -10.85
N VAL A 169 5.11 9.20 -9.65
CA VAL A 169 6.53 9.03 -9.32
C VAL A 169 6.78 7.62 -8.84
N LEU A 170 7.85 7.00 -9.31
CA LEU A 170 8.25 5.63 -8.94
C LEU A 170 9.39 5.66 -7.94
N TYR A 171 9.27 4.85 -6.90
CA TYR A 171 10.30 4.59 -5.89
C TYR A 171 10.62 3.10 -5.84
N ARG A 172 11.89 2.76 -5.59
CA ARG A 172 12.39 1.38 -5.53
C ARG A 172 13.13 1.12 -4.23
N LEU A 173 12.96 -0.08 -3.71
CA LEU A 173 13.71 -0.60 -2.58
C LEU A 173 14.36 -1.92 -3.01
N GLN A 174 15.69 -1.96 -3.02
CA GLN A 174 16.45 -3.16 -3.35
C GLN A 174 16.63 -4.03 -2.12
N ASN A 175 16.69 -5.34 -2.31
CA ASN A 175 17.02 -6.26 -1.24
C ASN A 175 18.47 -6.01 -0.77
N PRO A 176 18.68 -5.62 0.50
CA PRO A 176 20.03 -5.28 0.98
C PRO A 176 20.97 -6.48 1.10
N VAL A 177 20.44 -7.71 1.07
CA VAL A 177 21.22 -8.96 1.22
C VAL A 177 21.61 -9.57 -0.11
N LYS A 178 20.96 -9.16 -1.20
CA LYS A 178 21.30 -9.62 -2.57
C LYS A 178 21.96 -8.48 -3.33
N PRO A 179 23.30 -8.40 -3.39
CA PRO A 179 23.98 -7.44 -4.26
C PRO A 179 23.64 -7.73 -5.73
N ARG A 180 23.52 -6.65 -6.52
CA ARG A 180 23.33 -6.72 -7.99
C ARG A 180 24.46 -7.50 -8.65
#